data_3b1774d2230cef5de5b94e03a2e6dc5b
#
_entry.id   3b1774d2230cef5de5b94e03a2e6dc5b
#
_cell.length_a   1.000
_cell.length_b   1.000
_cell.length_c   1.000
_cell.angle_alpha   90.00
_cell.angle_beta   90.00
_cell.angle_gamma   90.00
#
_symmetry.space_group_name_H-M   'P 1'
#
loop_
_entity.id
_entity.type
_entity.pdbx_description
1 polymer ?
#
loop_
_entity_poly.entity_id
_entity_poly.type
_entity_poly.pdbx_seq_one_letter_code
_entity_poly.pdbx_strand_id
1 'polypeptide(L)'
;MEDNMFLKEMGKRVSIRRKSLNLTQETLAEKMNVSIQMISNLELGKKAIRPENLAKLCVILNISADYLLTGTKINNSADTLTDKIRRLPDDKIDLVNSIVDLCLNDIK
;
A
#
# COMPACT_ATOMS: atom_id res chain seq x y z
N MET A 1 -23.34 9.46 9.60
CA MET A 1 -23.31 9.73 8.22
C MET A 1 -22.52 8.67 7.47
N GLU A 2 -23.12 8.18 6.43
CA GLU A 2 -22.53 7.11 5.62
C GLU A 2 -21.18 7.52 5.04
N ASP A 3 -21.04 8.79 4.69
CA ASP A 3 -19.83 9.31 4.10
C ASP A 3 -18.62 9.12 5.00
N ASN A 4 -18.83 9.29 6.32
CA ASN A 4 -17.75 9.12 7.29
C ASN A 4 -17.27 7.68 7.35
N MET A 5 -18.18 6.74 7.22
CA MET A 5 -17.80 5.32 7.25
C MET A 5 -16.90 4.98 6.06
N PHE A 6 -17.25 5.44 4.88
CA PHE A 6 -16.45 5.21 3.68
C PHE A 6 -15.05 5.79 3.85
N LEU A 7 -14.98 7.05 4.28
CA LEU A 7 -13.69 7.73 4.43
C LEU A 7 -12.84 7.09 5.54
N LYS A 8 -13.47 6.65 6.61
CA LYS A 8 -12.75 5.99 7.69
C LYS A 8 -12.14 4.66 7.25
N GLU A 9 -12.88 3.86 6.51
CA GLU A 9 -12.38 2.58 6.02
C GLU A 9 -11.25 2.79 5.03
N MET A 10 -11.39 3.76 4.14
CA MET A 10 -10.32 4.10 3.20
C MET A 10 -9.09 4.56 3.95
N GLY A 11 -9.27 5.44 4.94
CA GLY A 11 -8.16 5.94 5.75
C GLY A 11 -7.42 4.85 6.50
N LYS A 12 -8.14 3.86 7.00
CA LYS A 12 -7.53 2.70 7.65
C LYS A 12 -6.64 1.92 6.68
N ARG A 13 -7.12 1.73 5.45
CA ARG A 13 -6.33 1.01 4.45
C ARG A 13 -5.04 1.76 4.13
N VAL A 14 -5.12 3.08 4.04
CA VAL A 14 -3.93 3.91 3.84
C VAL A 14 -2.95 3.72 4.99
N SER A 15 -3.43 3.82 6.23
CA SER A 15 -2.59 3.71 7.42
C SER A 15 -1.94 2.34 7.51
N ILE A 16 -2.70 1.29 7.31
CA ILE A 16 -2.18 -0.08 7.38
C ILE A 16 -1.12 -0.29 6.32
N ARG A 17 -1.38 0.13 5.09
CA ARG A 17 -0.42 -0.05 4.01
C ARG A 17 0.84 0.76 4.24
N ARG A 18 0.68 2.02 4.65
CA ARG A 18 1.82 2.88 4.97
C ARG A 18 2.73 2.22 6.00
N LYS A 19 2.14 1.73 7.08
CA LYS A 19 2.91 1.09 8.15
C LYS A 19 3.58 -0.20 7.67
N SER A 20 2.92 -0.96 6.81
CA SER A 20 3.49 -2.19 6.26
C SER A 20 4.74 -1.90 5.42
N LEU A 21 4.84 -0.71 4.87
CA LEU A 21 6.00 -0.27 4.09
C LEU A 21 7.03 0.47 4.93
N ASN A 22 6.81 0.53 6.24
CA ASN A 22 7.69 1.23 7.20
C ASN A 22 7.82 2.72 6.90
N LEU A 23 6.74 3.32 6.40
CA LEU A 23 6.70 4.75 6.13
C LEU A 23 6.01 5.46 7.28
N THR A 24 6.58 6.61 7.69
CA THR A 24 5.91 7.49 8.63
C THR A 24 4.93 8.40 7.88
N GLN A 25 4.01 9.04 8.59
CA GLN A 25 3.14 10.02 7.98
C GLN A 25 3.95 11.15 7.35
N GLU A 26 5.01 11.55 8.03
CA GLU A 26 5.90 12.60 7.54
C GLU A 26 6.55 12.21 6.22
N THR A 27 7.10 11.01 6.14
CA THR A 27 7.73 10.54 4.90
C THR A 27 6.73 10.44 3.77
N LEU A 28 5.54 9.93 4.05
CA LEU A 28 4.49 9.84 3.03
C LEU A 28 4.10 11.23 2.54
N ALA A 29 3.94 12.18 3.46
CA ALA A 29 3.61 13.55 3.10
C ALA A 29 4.67 14.17 2.21
N GLU A 30 5.94 13.94 2.52
CA GLU A 30 7.04 14.42 1.69
C GLU A 30 7.00 13.83 0.29
N LYS A 31 6.79 12.54 0.19
CA LYS A 31 6.73 11.87 -1.11
C LYS A 31 5.56 12.35 -1.96
N MET A 32 4.47 12.72 -1.33
CA MET A 32 3.29 13.24 -2.03
C MET A 32 3.33 14.74 -2.22
N ASN A 33 4.28 15.42 -1.60
CA ASN A 33 4.37 16.88 -1.61
C ASN A 33 3.10 17.53 -1.04
N VAL A 34 2.66 17.04 0.10
CA VAL A 34 1.52 17.56 0.84
C VAL A 34 1.90 17.70 2.31
N SER A 35 1.02 18.31 3.10
CA SER A 35 1.27 18.49 4.52
C SER A 35 1.04 17.18 5.29
N ILE A 36 1.72 17.07 6.44
CA ILE A 36 1.48 15.95 7.35
C ILE A 36 0.04 15.95 7.82
N GLN A 37 -0.51 17.14 8.05
CA GLN A 37 -1.90 17.27 8.49
C GLN A 37 -2.87 16.67 7.48
N MET A 38 -2.57 16.81 6.19
CA MET A 38 -3.40 16.22 5.15
C MET A 38 -3.39 14.69 5.25
N ILE A 39 -2.20 14.10 5.48
CA ILE A 39 -2.10 12.65 5.64
C ILE A 39 -2.86 12.20 6.89
N SER A 40 -2.69 12.91 7.99
CA SER A 40 -3.39 12.59 9.23
C SER A 40 -4.90 12.63 9.04
N ASN A 41 -5.41 13.69 8.41
CA ASN A 41 -6.84 13.81 8.16
C ASN A 41 -7.36 12.70 7.24
N LEU A 42 -6.57 12.35 6.26
CA LEU A 42 -6.93 11.26 5.34
C LEU A 42 -7.05 9.92 6.09
N GLU A 43 -6.06 9.62 6.92
CA GLU A 43 -6.05 8.35 7.65
C GLU A 43 -7.15 8.25 8.70
N LEU A 44 -7.55 9.39 9.25
CA LEU A 44 -8.63 9.44 10.22
C LEU A 44 -10.02 9.50 9.58
N GLY A 45 -10.08 9.62 8.27
CA GLY A 45 -11.36 9.69 7.56
C GLY A 45 -12.05 11.02 7.73
N LYS A 46 -11.31 12.07 8.02
CA LYS A 46 -11.88 13.41 8.22
C LYS A 46 -12.09 14.17 6.93
N LYS A 47 -11.32 13.86 5.90
CA LYS A 47 -11.41 14.55 4.61
C LYS A 47 -11.20 13.57 3.48
N ALA A 48 -11.87 13.86 2.36
CA ALA A 48 -11.68 13.08 1.14
C ALA A 48 -10.38 13.51 0.46
N ILE A 49 -9.92 12.69 -0.45
CA ILE A 49 -8.69 12.94 -1.20
C ILE A 49 -9.05 13.33 -2.64
N ARG A 50 -8.29 14.24 -3.21
CA ARG A 50 -8.45 14.62 -4.60
C ARG A 50 -7.94 13.50 -5.51
N PRO A 51 -8.54 13.35 -6.71
CA PRO A 51 -8.12 12.27 -7.60
C PRO A 51 -6.64 12.27 -7.94
N GLU A 52 -6.03 13.43 -8.14
CA GLU A 52 -4.60 13.49 -8.46
C GLU A 52 -3.75 13.02 -7.29
N ASN A 53 -4.17 13.31 -6.06
CA ASN A 53 -3.46 12.81 -4.88
C ASN A 53 -3.72 11.33 -4.67
N LEU A 54 -4.90 10.85 -5.02
CA LEU A 54 -5.21 9.42 -4.97
C LEU A 54 -4.28 8.64 -5.90
N ALA A 55 -4.07 9.15 -7.11
CA ALA A 55 -3.16 8.52 -8.06
C ALA A 55 -1.73 8.44 -7.50
N LYS A 56 -1.23 9.54 -6.93
CA LYS A 56 0.09 9.56 -6.31
C LYS A 56 0.17 8.55 -5.17
N LEU A 57 -0.84 8.53 -4.34
CA LEU A 57 -0.89 7.65 -3.16
C LEU A 57 -0.82 6.19 -3.58
N CYS A 58 -1.58 5.82 -4.59
CA CYS A 58 -1.58 4.44 -5.08
C CYS A 58 -0.22 4.02 -5.61
N VAL A 59 0.46 4.91 -6.31
CA VAL A 59 1.82 4.63 -6.81
C VAL A 59 2.79 4.46 -5.64
N ILE A 60 2.79 5.40 -4.70
CA ILE A 60 3.73 5.37 -3.58
C ILE A 60 3.51 4.14 -2.70
N LEU A 61 2.25 3.83 -2.41
CA LEU A 61 1.90 2.68 -1.56
C LEU A 61 1.87 1.37 -2.33
N ASN A 62 1.97 1.43 -3.64
CA ASN A 62 1.92 0.25 -4.52
C ASN A 62 0.68 -0.60 -4.25
N ILE A 63 -0.48 0.06 -4.29
CA ILE A 63 -1.79 -0.60 -4.17
C ILE A 63 -2.71 -0.05 -5.24
N SER A 64 -3.75 -0.82 -5.56
CA SER A 64 -4.71 -0.38 -6.56
C SER A 64 -5.68 0.62 -5.95
N ALA A 65 -6.21 1.52 -6.79
CA ALA A 65 -7.26 2.43 -6.38
C ALA A 65 -8.52 1.65 -5.99
N ASP A 66 -8.82 0.57 -6.69
CA ASP A 66 -9.96 -0.27 -6.37
C ASP A 66 -9.89 -0.79 -4.94
N TYR A 67 -8.74 -1.34 -4.55
CA TYR A 67 -8.58 -1.84 -3.20
C TYR A 67 -8.69 -0.70 -2.18
N LEU A 68 -8.04 0.42 -2.46
CA LEU A 68 -8.04 1.54 -1.53
C LEU A 68 -9.45 2.06 -1.30
N LEU A 69 -10.24 2.16 -2.36
CA LEU A 69 -11.58 2.74 -2.28
C LEU A 69 -12.64 1.76 -1.78
N THR A 70 -12.53 0.50 -2.13
CA THR A 70 -13.60 -0.47 -1.87
C THR A 70 -13.20 -1.60 -0.93
N GLY A 71 -11.90 -1.79 -0.72
CA GLY A 71 -11.41 -2.92 0.08
C GLY A 71 -11.42 -4.22 -0.70
N THR A 72 -11.78 -4.19 -1.96
CA THR A 72 -11.84 -5.41 -2.78
C THR A 72 -10.47 -5.67 -3.37
N LYS A 73 -9.87 -6.79 -3.01
CA LYS A 73 -8.62 -7.20 -3.62
C LYS A 73 -8.89 -7.77 -4.99
N ILE A 74 -8.24 -7.18 -5.99
CA ILE A 74 -8.23 -7.80 -7.29
C ILE A 74 -7.39 -9.07 -7.17
N ASN A 75 -7.92 -10.19 -7.60
CA ASN A 75 -7.22 -11.45 -7.57
C ASN A 75 -6.10 -11.40 -8.60
N ASN A 76 -5.00 -10.83 -8.18
CA ASN A 76 -3.79 -10.74 -9.00
C ASN A 76 -2.76 -11.62 -8.34
N SER A 77 -2.39 -12.70 -9.00
CA SER A 77 -1.46 -13.66 -8.41
C SER A 77 -0.10 -13.02 -8.08
N ALA A 78 0.32 -12.03 -8.87
CA ALA A 78 1.58 -11.34 -8.62
C ALA A 78 1.51 -10.55 -7.31
N ASP A 79 0.42 -9.81 -7.07
CA ASP A 79 0.24 -9.06 -5.83
C ASP A 79 0.16 -10.02 -4.64
N THR A 80 -0.57 -11.11 -4.80
CA THR A 80 -0.71 -12.10 -3.74
C THR A 80 0.64 -12.70 -3.38
N LEU A 81 1.46 -12.98 -4.38
CA LEU A 81 2.80 -13.53 -4.16
C LEU A 81 3.67 -12.54 -3.42
N THR A 82 3.67 -11.28 -3.84
CA THR A 82 4.44 -10.24 -3.19
C THR A 82 4.04 -10.09 -1.72
N ASP A 83 2.75 -10.06 -1.44
CA ASP A 83 2.26 -9.95 -0.08
C ASP A 83 2.69 -11.14 0.78
N LYS A 84 2.64 -12.34 0.23
CA LYS A 84 3.09 -13.54 0.94
C LYS A 84 4.57 -13.49 1.25
N ILE A 85 5.38 -13.04 0.29
CA ILE A 85 6.82 -12.93 0.47
C ILE A 85 7.15 -11.95 1.59
N ARG A 86 6.43 -10.83 1.65
CA ARG A 86 6.67 -9.81 2.68
C ARG A 86 6.41 -10.31 4.10
N ARG A 87 5.57 -11.33 4.26
CA ARG A 87 5.24 -11.88 5.57
C ARG A 87 6.24 -12.94 6.03
N LEU A 88 7.17 -13.31 5.19
CA LEU A 88 8.13 -14.35 5.52
C LEU A 88 9.21 -13.81 6.45
N PRO A 89 9.72 -14.65 7.37
CA PRO A 89 10.92 -14.30 8.13
C PRO A 89 12.12 -14.11 7.18
N ASP A 90 13.11 -13.36 7.64
CA ASP A 90 14.25 -13.00 6.80
C ASP A 90 14.98 -14.20 6.20
N ASP A 91 15.16 -15.27 6.99
CA ASP A 91 15.81 -16.46 6.50
C ASP A 91 15.03 -17.14 5.37
N LYS A 92 13.70 -17.04 5.42
CA LYS A 92 12.87 -17.60 4.37
C LYS A 92 12.86 -16.74 3.12
N ILE A 93 13.01 -15.43 3.29
CA ILE A 93 13.12 -14.52 2.15
C ILE A 93 14.38 -14.83 1.36
N ASP A 94 15.49 -15.09 2.05
CA ASP A 94 16.74 -15.47 1.40
C ASP A 94 16.56 -16.76 0.57
N LEU A 95 15.85 -17.73 1.13
CA LEU A 95 15.56 -18.95 0.42
C LEU A 95 14.75 -18.71 -0.85
N VAL A 96 13.71 -17.88 -0.74
CA VAL A 96 12.88 -17.54 -1.89
C VAL A 96 13.70 -16.83 -2.96
N ASN A 97 14.57 -15.91 -2.56
CA ASN A 97 15.44 -15.22 -3.50
C ASN A 97 16.35 -16.20 -4.25
N SER A 98 16.90 -17.16 -3.54
CA SER A 98 17.75 -18.19 -4.15
C SER A 98 16.98 -18.99 -5.20
N ILE A 99 15.75 -19.37 -4.87
CA ILE A 99 14.89 -20.12 -5.79
C ILE A 99 14.57 -19.29 -7.03
N VAL A 100 14.22 -18.03 -6.84
CA VAL A 100 13.91 -17.13 -7.96
C VAL A 100 15.13 -16.96 -8.86
N ASP A 101 16.31 -16.78 -8.27
CA ASP A 101 17.54 -16.64 -9.03
C ASP A 101 17.81 -17.87 -9.87
N LEU A 102 17.61 -19.06 -9.32
CA LEU A 102 17.79 -20.31 -10.05
C LEU A 102 16.82 -20.38 -11.24
N CYS A 103 15.56 -19.99 -11.02
CA CYS A 103 14.56 -19.99 -12.08
C CYS A 103 14.91 -19.01 -13.19
N LEU A 104 15.41 -17.84 -12.83
CA LEU A 104 15.82 -16.83 -13.81
C LEU A 104 17.02 -17.28 -14.62
N ASN A 105 17.96 -17.97 -13.99
CA ASN A 105 19.14 -18.48 -14.66
C ASN A 105 18.80 -19.57 -15.67
N ASP A 106 17.77 -20.35 -15.40
CA ASP A 106 17.34 -21.43 -16.30
C ASP A 106 16.68 -20.92 -17.59
N ILE A 107 16.29 -19.64 -17.60
CA ILE A 107 15.56 -19.03 -18.73
C ILE A 107 16.50 -18.65 -19.88
N LYS A 108 17.78 -18.71 -19.69
CA LYS A 108 18.77 -18.29 -20.71
C LYS A 108 18.62 -19.00 -22.04
#